data_c3f434613bbd0ffa353feb14f9b2f02a
#
_entry.id   c3f434613bbd0ffa353feb14f9b2f02a
#
_cell.length_a   1.000
_cell.length_b   1.000
_cell.length_c   1.000
_cell.angle_alpha   90.00
_cell.angle_beta   90.00
_cell.angle_gamma   90.00
#
_symmetry.space_group_name_H-M   'P 1'
#
loop_
_entity.id
_entity.type
_entity.pdbx_description
1 polymer ?
#
loop_
_entity_poly.entity_id
_entity_poly.type
_entity_poly.pdbx_seq_one_letter_code
_entity_poly.pdbx_strand_id
1 'polypeptide(L)'
;FLSWDENIKKMEEIAHTCSDLDLAIHCLAAKAIIDKYRAASVPVVAFWELMGQLIEHSLYKGKEYTHKCLTFRKGEIILPSGMAVRYPDLRPDQDEKGRVQWSYADGRDGKRSKLYAGKVTNNVVQGTARCVMTDGMLRIGKRYPVCGTVHDEALCVAPESEATEAKEYLLACMTIEPKYMPGIPLAADGGVNTRYGLAKG
;
A
#
# COMPACT_ATOMS: atom_id res chain seq x y z
N PHE A 1 9.39 12.01 -13.01
CA PHE A 1 7.93 11.86 -12.93
C PHE A 1 7.37 13.14 -12.32
N LEU A 2 6.42 13.79 -13.00
CA LEU A 2 5.69 14.95 -12.50
C LEU A 2 4.82 14.50 -11.31
N SER A 3 4.56 15.44 -10.38
CA SER A 3 3.54 15.22 -9.36
C SER A 3 2.16 15.01 -10.00
N TRP A 4 1.21 14.43 -9.28
CA TRP A 4 -0.17 14.27 -9.78
C TRP A 4 -0.77 15.60 -10.25
N ASP A 5 -0.58 16.66 -9.47
CA ASP A 5 -1.12 17.99 -9.78
C ASP A 5 -0.46 18.63 -11.01
N GLU A 6 0.82 18.36 -11.22
CA GLU A 6 1.53 18.79 -12.42
C GLU A 6 1.10 18.03 -13.66
N ASN A 7 0.84 16.71 -13.52
CA ASN A 7 0.28 15.93 -14.62
C ASN A 7 -1.11 16.44 -15.00
N ILE A 8 -1.96 16.78 -14.02
CA ILE A 8 -3.29 17.37 -14.28
C ILE A 8 -3.17 18.70 -14.99
N LYS A 9 -2.31 19.63 -14.50
CA LYS A 9 -2.06 20.91 -15.17
C LYS A 9 -1.56 20.72 -16.60
N LYS A 10 -0.64 19.79 -16.80
CA LYS A 10 -0.12 19.48 -18.13
C LYS A 10 -1.20 18.90 -19.05
N MET A 11 -2.12 18.09 -18.53
CA MET A 11 -3.29 17.61 -19.28
C MET A 11 -4.21 18.75 -19.67
N GLU A 12 -4.44 19.72 -18.77
CA GLU A 12 -5.21 20.95 -19.07
C GLU A 12 -4.52 21.79 -20.13
N GLU A 13 -3.22 22.03 -20.01
CA GLU A 13 -2.42 22.76 -21.01
C GLU A 13 -2.48 22.08 -22.38
N ILE A 14 -2.33 20.75 -22.42
CA ILE A 14 -2.45 19.97 -23.66
C ILE A 14 -3.86 20.11 -24.24
N ALA A 15 -4.89 19.99 -23.42
CA ALA A 15 -6.28 20.09 -23.86
C ALA A 15 -6.61 21.47 -24.46
N HIS A 16 -5.99 22.55 -23.93
CA HIS A 16 -6.22 23.92 -24.41
C HIS A 16 -5.30 24.32 -25.59
N THR A 17 -4.16 23.69 -25.74
CA THR A 17 -3.15 24.07 -26.76
C THR A 17 -3.04 23.06 -27.90
N CYS A 18 -3.61 21.86 -27.74
CA CYS A 18 -3.51 20.81 -28.73
C CYS A 18 -4.48 21.06 -29.88
N SER A 19 -3.97 21.01 -31.12
CA SER A 19 -4.79 21.04 -32.34
C SER A 19 -5.53 19.74 -32.61
N ASP A 20 -5.17 18.66 -31.89
CA ASP A 20 -5.83 17.37 -31.96
C ASP A 20 -7.00 17.35 -30.95
N LEU A 21 -8.22 17.46 -31.47
CA LEU A 21 -9.44 17.50 -30.70
C LEU A 21 -9.66 16.20 -29.90
N ASP A 22 -9.30 15.05 -30.44
CA ASP A 22 -9.48 13.76 -29.79
C ASP A 22 -8.57 13.66 -28.56
N LEU A 23 -7.30 14.09 -28.67
CA LEU A 23 -6.38 14.11 -27.55
C LEU A 23 -6.85 15.09 -26.45
N ALA A 24 -7.33 16.28 -26.82
CA ALA A 24 -7.86 17.26 -25.88
C ALA A 24 -9.07 16.68 -25.11
N ILE A 25 -10.01 16.01 -25.80
CA ILE A 25 -11.16 15.35 -25.18
C ILE A 25 -10.72 14.26 -24.21
N HIS A 26 -9.75 13.41 -24.58
CA HIS A 26 -9.24 12.37 -23.71
C HIS A 26 -8.56 12.94 -22.45
N CYS A 27 -7.81 14.02 -22.57
CA CYS A 27 -7.19 14.70 -21.43
C CYS A 27 -8.23 15.27 -20.46
N LEU A 28 -9.28 15.92 -20.97
CA LEU A 28 -10.38 16.44 -20.14
C LEU A 28 -11.20 15.33 -19.46
N ALA A 29 -11.46 14.24 -20.18
CA ALA A 29 -12.15 13.09 -19.62
C ALA A 29 -11.34 12.44 -18.49
N ALA A 30 -10.04 12.25 -18.68
CA ALA A 30 -9.14 11.72 -17.66
C ALA A 30 -9.09 12.62 -16.41
N LYS A 31 -9.03 13.94 -16.60
CA LYS A 31 -9.11 14.90 -15.49
C LYS A 31 -10.44 14.80 -14.74
N ALA A 32 -11.54 14.74 -15.44
CA ALA A 32 -12.87 14.64 -14.83
C ALA A 32 -13.02 13.36 -13.98
N ILE A 33 -12.43 12.24 -14.43
CA ILE A 33 -12.40 10.98 -13.65
C ILE A 33 -11.59 11.16 -12.37
N ILE A 34 -10.41 11.79 -12.45
CA ILE A 34 -9.55 12.05 -11.30
C ILE A 34 -10.25 12.96 -10.28
N ASP A 35 -10.87 14.03 -10.73
CA ASP A 35 -11.60 14.98 -9.88
C ASP A 35 -12.77 14.30 -9.18
N LYS A 36 -13.55 13.49 -9.90
CA LYS A 36 -14.63 12.68 -9.31
C LYS A 36 -14.12 11.69 -8.27
N TYR A 37 -13.00 10.99 -8.56
CA TYR A 37 -12.39 10.07 -7.59
C TYR A 37 -11.97 10.81 -6.32
N ARG A 38 -11.27 11.95 -6.45
CA ARG A 38 -10.83 12.74 -5.30
C ARG A 38 -11.99 13.27 -4.48
N ALA A 39 -13.05 13.76 -5.14
CA ALA A 39 -14.25 14.24 -4.46
C ALA A 39 -14.99 13.11 -3.72
N ALA A 40 -15.02 11.91 -4.29
CA ALA A 40 -15.64 10.74 -3.66
C ALA A 40 -14.77 10.11 -2.56
N SER A 41 -13.46 10.35 -2.59
CA SER A 41 -12.46 9.68 -1.73
C SER A 41 -11.75 10.65 -0.80
N VAL A 42 -12.46 11.61 -0.22
CA VAL A 42 -11.89 12.67 0.65
C VAL A 42 -10.96 12.13 1.74
N PRO A 43 -11.29 11.05 2.48
CA PRO A 43 -10.38 10.51 3.50
C PRO A 43 -9.05 9.98 2.91
N VAL A 44 -9.06 9.44 1.70
CA VAL A 44 -7.85 8.96 1.02
C VAL A 44 -6.97 10.11 0.61
N VAL A 45 -7.56 11.18 0.07
CA VAL A 45 -6.83 12.41 -0.31
C VAL A 45 -6.20 13.04 0.92
N ALA A 46 -6.94 13.20 2.02
CA ALA A 46 -6.41 13.73 3.28
C ALA A 46 -5.27 12.86 3.84
N PHE A 47 -5.36 11.54 3.68
CA PHE A 47 -4.28 10.64 4.08
C PHE A 47 -3.03 10.83 3.21
N TRP A 48 -3.16 11.04 1.90
CA TRP A 48 -2.01 11.38 1.03
C TRP A 48 -1.33 12.68 1.45
N GLU A 49 -2.10 13.71 1.75
CA GLU A 49 -1.57 15.00 2.24
C GLU A 49 -0.81 14.83 3.54
N LEU A 50 -1.38 14.08 4.50
CA LEU A 50 -0.70 13.75 5.76
C LEU A 50 0.63 13.02 5.50
N MET A 51 0.63 11.99 4.63
CA MET A 51 1.85 11.26 4.29
C MET A 51 2.91 12.19 3.68
N GLY A 52 2.51 13.13 2.83
CA GLY A 52 3.40 14.14 2.27
C GLY A 52 4.07 15.01 3.33
N GLN A 53 3.30 15.52 4.30
CA GLN A 53 3.82 16.31 5.42
C GLN A 53 4.77 15.51 6.31
N LEU A 54 4.47 14.23 6.56
CA LEU A 54 5.27 13.38 7.43
C LEU A 54 6.63 12.99 6.82
N ILE A 55 6.81 13.09 5.50
CA ILE A 55 8.13 12.90 4.88
C ILE A 55 9.12 13.91 5.47
N GLU A 56 8.77 15.18 5.51
CA GLU A 56 9.64 16.21 6.05
C GLU A 56 9.70 16.17 7.58
N HIS A 57 8.54 16.20 8.25
CA HIS A 57 8.47 16.40 9.70
C HIS A 57 8.99 15.21 10.49
N SER A 58 8.62 14.00 10.10
CA SER A 58 8.94 12.80 10.87
C SER A 58 10.09 12.02 10.25
N LEU A 59 9.98 11.66 8.97
CA LEU A 59 10.97 10.78 8.35
C LEU A 59 12.33 11.48 8.16
N TYR A 60 12.33 12.77 7.84
CA TYR A 60 13.57 13.52 7.65
C TYR A 60 14.04 14.23 8.93
N LYS A 61 13.19 15.09 9.53
CA LYS A 61 13.54 15.86 10.73
C LYS A 61 13.53 15.05 12.03
N GLY A 62 12.91 13.85 12.02
CA GLY A 62 12.92 12.93 13.15
C GLY A 62 11.93 13.26 14.27
N LYS A 63 10.96 14.14 14.06
CA LYS A 63 9.88 14.38 15.02
C LYS A 63 8.94 13.18 15.01
N GLU A 64 8.93 12.41 16.09
CA GLU A 64 8.07 11.24 16.20
C GLU A 64 6.58 11.63 16.10
N TYR A 65 5.85 10.86 15.31
CA TYR A 65 4.42 11.05 15.12
C TYR A 65 3.71 9.69 15.01
N THR A 66 2.62 9.54 15.75
CA THR A 66 1.78 8.33 15.67
C THR A 66 0.45 8.66 15.00
N HIS A 67 0.12 7.88 13.97
CA HIS A 67 -1.18 7.94 13.32
C HIS A 67 -1.81 6.55 13.35
N LYS A 68 -2.87 6.40 14.16
CA LYS A 68 -3.54 5.10 14.37
C LYS A 68 -2.52 4.03 14.80
N CYS A 69 -2.34 2.99 13.99
CA CYS A 69 -1.43 1.88 14.26
C CYS A 69 -0.01 2.07 13.70
N LEU A 70 0.31 3.23 13.14
CA LEU A 70 1.60 3.54 12.52
C LEU A 70 2.37 4.55 13.37
N THR A 71 3.68 4.32 13.56
CA THR A 71 4.57 5.28 14.20
C THR A 71 5.66 5.70 13.23
N PHE A 72 5.74 7.00 12.98
CA PHE A 72 6.72 7.62 12.08
C PHE A 72 7.90 8.12 12.89
N ARG A 73 9.11 7.71 12.50
CA ARG A 73 10.38 8.11 13.10
C ARG A 73 11.39 8.50 12.02
N LYS A 74 12.54 8.99 12.43
CA LYS A 74 13.60 9.35 11.48
C LYS A 74 13.99 8.14 10.62
N GLY A 75 13.73 8.26 9.30
CA GLY A 75 14.08 7.26 8.30
C GLY A 75 13.25 5.98 8.31
N GLU A 76 12.21 5.88 9.15
CA GLU A 76 11.40 4.65 9.22
C GLU A 76 9.96 4.87 9.67
N ILE A 77 9.10 3.94 9.28
CA ILE A 77 7.70 3.85 9.72
C ILE A 77 7.51 2.48 10.36
N ILE A 78 7.16 2.48 11.64
CA ILE A 78 6.89 1.24 12.40
C ILE A 78 5.47 0.78 12.12
N LEU A 79 5.35 -0.46 11.70
CA LEU A 79 4.10 -1.15 11.43
C LEU A 79 3.53 -1.82 12.70
N PRO A 80 2.25 -2.23 12.71
CA PRO A 80 1.64 -2.91 13.87
C PRO A 80 2.37 -4.15 14.36
N SER A 81 3.06 -4.86 13.46
CA SER A 81 3.89 -6.03 13.80
C SER A 81 5.22 -5.68 14.49
N GLY A 82 5.57 -4.40 14.63
CA GLY A 82 6.88 -3.95 15.08
C GLY A 82 7.95 -3.90 13.98
N MET A 83 7.67 -4.42 12.79
CA MET A 83 8.56 -4.26 11.64
C MET A 83 8.54 -2.83 11.13
N ALA A 84 9.63 -2.41 10.47
CA ALA A 84 9.77 -1.06 9.94
C ALA A 84 9.85 -1.05 8.41
N VAL A 85 9.13 -0.12 7.80
CA VAL A 85 9.40 0.34 6.44
C VAL A 85 10.48 1.39 6.52
N ARG A 86 11.64 1.16 5.90
CA ARG A 86 12.82 2.01 6.05
C ARG A 86 13.12 2.81 4.80
N TYR A 87 13.59 4.04 5.02
CA TYR A 87 14.04 4.98 4.00
C TYR A 87 15.47 5.43 4.33
N PRO A 88 16.48 4.58 4.09
CA PRO A 88 17.86 4.88 4.44
C PRO A 88 18.37 6.11 3.69
N ASP A 89 19.20 6.93 4.35
CA ASP A 89 19.75 8.15 3.78
C ASP A 89 18.69 9.02 3.08
N LEU A 90 17.53 9.21 3.74
CA LEU A 90 16.48 10.09 3.25
C LEU A 90 16.98 11.54 3.25
N ARG A 91 16.92 12.19 2.10
CA ARG A 91 17.36 13.58 1.95
C ARG A 91 16.54 14.32 0.89
N PRO A 92 16.46 15.66 0.99
CA PRO A 92 15.94 16.48 -0.09
C PRO A 92 16.96 16.52 -1.23
N ASP A 93 16.49 16.32 -2.45
CA ASP A 93 17.20 16.57 -3.69
C ASP A 93 16.45 17.68 -4.46
N GLN A 94 17.02 18.17 -5.54
CA GLN A 94 16.33 19.09 -6.44
C GLN A 94 16.01 18.36 -7.76
N ASP A 95 14.83 18.61 -8.29
CA ASP A 95 14.50 18.17 -9.64
C ASP A 95 15.09 19.14 -10.69
N GLU A 96 14.93 18.81 -11.97
CA GLU A 96 15.42 19.62 -13.10
C GLU A 96 14.85 21.06 -13.12
N LYS A 97 13.78 21.31 -12.36
CA LYS A 97 13.14 22.63 -12.22
C LYS A 97 13.48 23.31 -10.89
N GLY A 98 14.44 22.78 -10.13
CA GLY A 98 14.88 23.32 -8.84
C GLY A 98 13.89 23.11 -7.68
N ARG A 99 12.87 22.25 -7.83
CA ARG A 99 11.89 21.95 -6.77
C ARG A 99 12.40 20.86 -5.86
N VAL A 100 12.08 20.96 -4.57
CA VAL A 100 12.44 19.95 -3.58
C VAL A 100 11.78 18.62 -3.92
N GLN A 101 12.60 17.59 -4.08
CA GLN A 101 12.18 16.21 -4.28
C GLN A 101 12.89 15.35 -3.23
N TRP A 102 12.13 14.52 -2.51
CA TRP A 102 12.72 13.59 -1.55
C TRP A 102 13.26 12.34 -2.26
N SER A 103 14.41 11.87 -1.80
CA SER A 103 15.00 10.60 -2.25
C SER A 103 15.64 9.84 -1.09
N TYR A 104 15.73 8.53 -1.23
CA TYR A 104 16.37 7.63 -0.25
C TYR A 104 17.23 6.58 -0.97
N ALA A 105 18.20 6.00 -0.27
CA ALA A 105 19.03 4.93 -0.79
C ALA A 105 18.17 3.65 -0.93
N ASP A 106 18.07 3.12 -2.17
CA ASP A 106 17.26 1.95 -2.49
C ASP A 106 18.17 0.83 -3.00
N GLY A 107 18.30 -0.21 -2.16
CA GLY A 107 19.08 -1.37 -2.50
C GLY A 107 20.59 -1.26 -2.26
N ARG A 108 21.31 -2.32 -2.68
CA ARG A 108 22.75 -2.49 -2.44
C ARG A 108 23.62 -1.71 -3.43
N ASP A 109 23.07 -1.29 -4.53
CA ASP A 109 23.83 -0.68 -5.64
C ASP A 109 23.95 0.83 -5.52
N GLY A 110 23.62 1.42 -4.38
CA GLY A 110 23.68 2.87 -4.16
C GLY A 110 22.69 3.67 -5.01
N LYS A 111 21.76 3.02 -5.70
CA LYS A 111 20.69 3.69 -6.43
C LYS A 111 19.78 4.44 -5.47
N ARG A 112 19.29 5.57 -5.91
CA ARG A 112 18.35 6.37 -5.14
C ARG A 112 16.95 6.27 -5.76
N SER A 113 15.96 6.12 -4.89
CA SER A 113 14.55 6.13 -5.26
C SER A 113 13.89 7.39 -4.76
N LYS A 114 13.01 7.95 -5.58
CA LYS A 114 12.18 9.10 -5.20
C LYS A 114 11.18 8.69 -4.13
N LEU A 115 10.96 9.56 -3.14
CA LEU A 115 9.94 9.40 -2.12
C LEU A 115 8.91 10.54 -2.23
N TYR A 116 7.65 10.18 -2.30
CA TYR A 116 6.52 11.11 -2.39
C TYR A 116 5.31 10.53 -1.65
N ALA A 117 4.33 11.37 -1.36
CA ALA A 117 3.15 11.01 -0.57
C ALA A 117 2.48 9.69 -1.00
N GLY A 118 2.23 9.53 -2.30
CA GLY A 118 1.61 8.32 -2.83
C GLY A 118 2.47 7.05 -2.62
N LYS A 119 3.81 7.15 -2.71
CA LYS A 119 4.70 6.01 -2.43
C LYS A 119 4.68 5.64 -0.95
N VAL A 120 4.71 6.63 -0.05
CA VAL A 120 4.58 6.37 1.39
C VAL A 120 3.24 5.74 1.70
N THR A 121 2.15 6.28 1.15
CA THR A 121 0.80 5.72 1.30
C THR A 121 0.75 4.25 0.86
N ASN A 122 1.26 3.95 -0.35
CA ASN A 122 1.30 2.57 -0.84
C ASN A 122 2.11 1.66 0.09
N ASN A 123 3.28 2.10 0.55
CA ASN A 123 4.15 1.30 1.41
C ASN A 123 3.48 0.99 2.76
N VAL A 124 2.80 1.95 3.40
CA VAL A 124 2.12 1.71 4.68
C VAL A 124 0.87 0.85 4.51
N VAL A 125 0.11 1.03 3.43
CA VAL A 125 -1.06 0.20 3.13
C VAL A 125 -0.64 -1.25 2.89
N GLN A 126 0.35 -1.47 2.02
CA GLN A 126 0.87 -2.81 1.74
C GLN A 126 1.52 -3.45 2.98
N GLY A 127 2.29 -2.68 3.74
CA GLY A 127 2.91 -3.16 4.97
C GLY A 127 1.87 -3.56 6.02
N THR A 128 0.81 -2.77 6.19
CA THR A 128 -0.26 -3.07 7.14
C THR A 128 -1.11 -4.25 6.68
N ALA A 129 -1.42 -4.34 5.38
CA ALA A 129 -2.09 -5.51 4.81
C ALA A 129 -1.28 -6.79 5.06
N ARG A 130 0.05 -6.72 4.92
CA ARG A 130 0.93 -7.85 5.26
C ARG A 130 0.88 -8.22 6.75
N CYS A 131 0.72 -7.25 7.66
CA CYS A 131 0.53 -7.53 9.09
C CYS A 131 -0.78 -8.31 9.31
N VAL A 132 -1.89 -7.87 8.72
CA VAL A 132 -3.19 -8.56 8.82
C VAL A 132 -3.10 -9.99 8.29
N MET A 133 -2.51 -10.16 7.11
CA MET A 133 -2.27 -11.45 6.49
C MET A 133 -1.45 -12.39 7.39
N THR A 134 -0.35 -11.87 7.96
CA THR A 134 0.54 -12.65 8.83
C THR A 134 -0.15 -13.05 10.12
N ASP A 135 -0.98 -12.19 10.71
CA ASP A 135 -1.78 -12.53 11.89
C ASP A 135 -2.73 -13.69 11.60
N GLY A 136 -3.38 -13.70 10.44
CA GLY A 136 -4.20 -14.81 9.97
C GLY A 136 -3.38 -16.10 9.85
N MET A 137 -2.23 -16.04 9.20
CA MET A 137 -1.32 -17.18 9.02
C MET A 137 -0.82 -17.75 10.35
N LEU A 138 -0.48 -16.89 11.32
CA LEU A 138 -0.06 -17.33 12.66
C LEU A 138 -1.18 -18.06 13.41
N ARG A 139 -2.44 -17.68 13.19
CA ARG A 139 -3.60 -18.39 13.74
C ARG A 139 -3.78 -19.75 13.07
N ILE A 140 -3.72 -19.78 11.73
CA ILE A 140 -3.82 -21.02 10.93
C ILE A 140 -2.74 -22.02 11.35
N GLY A 141 -1.50 -21.53 11.49
CA GLY A 141 -0.33 -22.36 11.85
C GLY A 141 -0.42 -23.06 13.21
N LYS A 142 -1.39 -22.69 14.05
CA LYS A 142 -1.65 -23.42 15.31
C LYS A 142 -2.28 -24.80 15.10
N ARG A 143 -2.91 -25.03 13.96
CA ARG A 143 -3.61 -26.27 13.66
C ARG A 143 -3.15 -26.91 12.35
N TYR A 144 -2.98 -26.13 11.31
CA TYR A 144 -2.57 -26.60 9.98
C TYR A 144 -1.28 -25.93 9.52
N PRO A 145 -0.31 -26.68 8.98
CA PRO A 145 0.94 -26.11 8.53
C PRO A 145 0.72 -25.19 7.32
N VAL A 146 1.15 -23.94 7.44
CA VAL A 146 1.19 -23.01 6.32
C VAL A 146 2.43 -23.30 5.50
N CYS A 147 2.26 -23.84 4.29
CA CYS A 147 3.35 -24.28 3.43
C CYS A 147 3.79 -23.20 2.42
N GLY A 148 3.02 -22.14 2.22
CA GLY A 148 3.37 -21.07 1.31
C GLY A 148 2.41 -19.90 1.35
N THR A 149 2.81 -18.82 0.66
CA THR A 149 1.98 -17.63 0.48
C THR A 149 2.16 -17.10 -0.95
N VAL A 150 1.08 -16.58 -1.52
CA VAL A 150 1.11 -15.88 -2.80
C VAL A 150 0.29 -14.60 -2.64
N HIS A 151 0.96 -13.44 -2.64
CA HIS A 151 0.33 -12.14 -2.35
C HIS A 151 -0.48 -12.12 -1.06
N ASP A 152 -1.80 -12.19 -1.15
CA ASP A 152 -2.80 -12.21 -0.08
C ASP A 152 -3.40 -13.61 0.16
N GLU A 153 -2.82 -14.63 -0.45
CA GLU A 153 -3.23 -16.04 -0.28
C GLU A 153 -2.34 -16.75 0.75
N ALA A 154 -2.95 -17.57 1.61
CA ALA A 154 -2.27 -18.53 2.48
C ALA A 154 -2.54 -19.95 1.97
N LEU A 155 -1.47 -20.73 1.84
CA LEU A 155 -1.52 -22.12 1.40
C LEU A 155 -1.25 -23.04 2.59
N CYS A 156 -2.16 -23.98 2.83
CA CYS A 156 -2.05 -24.96 3.90
C CYS A 156 -2.22 -26.37 3.37
N VAL A 157 -1.65 -27.32 4.08
CA VAL A 157 -1.83 -28.74 3.82
C VAL A 157 -2.61 -29.35 4.98
N ALA A 158 -3.63 -30.13 4.66
CA ALA A 158 -4.44 -30.87 5.63
C ALA A 158 -4.69 -32.30 5.13
N PRO A 159 -4.98 -33.26 6.02
CA PRO A 159 -5.49 -34.58 5.62
C PRO A 159 -6.77 -34.44 4.79
N GLU A 160 -6.95 -35.28 3.78
CA GLU A 160 -8.13 -35.23 2.91
C GLU A 160 -9.44 -35.35 3.71
N SER A 161 -9.45 -36.18 4.76
CA SER A 161 -10.56 -36.33 5.68
C SER A 161 -10.95 -35.07 6.46
N GLU A 162 -10.03 -34.12 6.60
CA GLU A 162 -10.23 -32.86 7.32
C GLU A 162 -10.35 -31.65 6.36
N ALA A 163 -10.38 -31.87 5.04
CA ALA A 163 -10.26 -30.81 4.05
C ALA A 163 -11.33 -29.71 4.20
N THR A 164 -12.58 -30.09 4.47
CA THR A 164 -13.68 -29.13 4.66
C THR A 164 -13.49 -28.32 5.95
N GLU A 165 -13.18 -29.00 7.05
CA GLU A 165 -12.93 -28.35 8.35
C GLU A 165 -11.72 -27.42 8.29
N ALA A 166 -10.66 -27.85 7.59
CA ALA A 166 -9.46 -27.02 7.37
C ALA A 166 -9.80 -25.74 6.62
N LYS A 167 -10.59 -25.84 5.54
CA LYS A 167 -11.05 -24.66 4.79
C LYS A 167 -11.82 -23.69 5.69
N GLU A 168 -12.81 -24.17 6.42
CA GLU A 168 -13.62 -23.32 7.32
C GLU A 168 -12.73 -22.65 8.39
N TYR A 169 -11.81 -23.41 8.98
CA TYR A 169 -10.87 -22.88 9.97
C TYR A 169 -9.95 -21.81 9.36
N LEU A 170 -9.43 -22.00 8.15
CA LEU A 170 -8.62 -21.01 7.44
C LEU A 170 -9.39 -19.72 7.22
N LEU A 171 -10.60 -19.81 6.68
CA LEU A 171 -11.44 -18.64 6.41
C LEU A 171 -11.76 -17.88 7.70
N ALA A 172 -12.09 -18.61 8.77
CA ALA A 172 -12.32 -18.00 10.08
C ALA A 172 -11.07 -17.28 10.61
N CYS A 173 -9.88 -17.89 10.50
CA CYS A 173 -8.62 -17.27 10.93
C CYS A 173 -8.27 -16.00 10.16
N MET A 174 -8.57 -15.96 8.86
CA MET A 174 -8.25 -14.83 7.97
C MET A 174 -9.20 -13.64 8.14
N THR A 175 -10.41 -13.87 8.67
CA THR A 175 -11.43 -12.83 8.86
C THR A 175 -11.48 -12.25 10.26
N ILE A 176 -10.63 -12.70 11.19
CA ILE A 176 -10.56 -12.13 12.53
C ILE A 176 -9.99 -10.71 12.48
N GLU A 177 -10.79 -9.76 12.94
CA GLU A 177 -10.41 -8.35 13.05
C GLU A 177 -9.17 -8.17 13.95
N PRO A 178 -8.11 -7.51 13.45
CA PRO A 178 -6.94 -7.22 14.28
C PRO A 178 -7.21 -6.07 15.24
N LYS A 179 -6.75 -6.18 16.48
CA LYS A 179 -6.95 -5.18 17.54
C LYS A 179 -6.41 -3.79 17.20
N TYR A 180 -5.41 -3.70 16.32
CA TYR A 180 -4.81 -2.44 15.88
C TYR A 180 -5.56 -1.74 14.73
N MET A 181 -6.58 -2.38 14.15
CA MET A 181 -7.44 -1.82 13.10
C MET A 181 -8.92 -2.17 13.35
N PRO A 182 -9.52 -1.62 14.41
CA PRO A 182 -10.92 -1.88 14.71
C PRO A 182 -11.84 -1.36 13.61
N GLY A 183 -12.83 -2.18 13.23
CA GLY A 183 -13.82 -1.86 12.19
C GLY A 183 -13.35 -2.10 10.74
N ILE A 184 -12.16 -2.72 10.54
CA ILE A 184 -11.73 -3.08 9.20
C ILE A 184 -12.61 -4.21 8.65
N PRO A 185 -13.25 -4.05 7.47
CA PRO A 185 -13.99 -5.12 6.84
C PRO A 185 -13.02 -6.14 6.24
N LEU A 186 -12.99 -7.36 6.80
CA LEU A 186 -12.22 -8.47 6.28
C LEU A 186 -13.14 -9.53 5.69
N ALA A 187 -12.81 -10.00 4.50
CA ALA A 187 -13.46 -11.14 3.87
C ALA A 187 -12.39 -12.09 3.35
N ALA A 188 -12.66 -13.37 3.36
CA ALA A 188 -11.79 -14.40 2.80
C ALA A 188 -12.63 -15.42 2.04
N ASP A 189 -12.09 -15.92 0.96
CA ASP A 189 -12.61 -17.06 0.23
C ASP A 189 -11.50 -18.09 0.02
N GLY A 190 -11.85 -19.32 -0.33
CA GLY A 190 -10.83 -20.36 -0.53
C GLY A 190 -11.41 -21.62 -1.15
N GLY A 191 -10.54 -22.34 -1.85
CA GLY A 191 -10.80 -23.63 -2.44
C GLY A 191 -9.97 -24.75 -1.82
N VAL A 192 -10.41 -25.97 -2.01
CA VAL A 192 -9.73 -27.20 -1.59
C VAL A 192 -9.50 -28.08 -2.80
N ASN A 193 -8.27 -28.53 -2.99
CA ASN A 193 -7.95 -29.51 -4.04
C ASN A 193 -6.63 -30.21 -3.69
N THR A 194 -6.34 -31.29 -4.38
CA THR A 194 -5.06 -32.02 -4.27
C THR A 194 -3.88 -31.28 -4.92
N ARG A 195 -4.15 -30.22 -5.70
CA ARG A 195 -3.15 -29.38 -6.35
C ARG A 195 -3.51 -27.91 -6.23
N TYR A 196 -2.54 -27.07 -5.89
CA TYR A 196 -2.72 -25.62 -5.74
C TYR A 196 -3.43 -24.95 -6.93
N GLY A 197 -2.99 -25.24 -8.15
CA GLY A 197 -3.58 -24.64 -9.37
C GLY A 197 -5.04 -24.98 -9.62
N LEU A 198 -5.57 -26.02 -8.96
CA LEU A 198 -6.97 -26.44 -9.03
C LEU A 198 -7.78 -26.01 -7.80
N ALA A 199 -7.11 -25.52 -6.76
CA ALA A 199 -7.75 -25.00 -5.55
C ALA A 199 -8.22 -23.55 -5.71
N LYS A 200 -7.73 -22.85 -6.73
CA LYS A 200 -8.26 -21.53 -7.12
C LYS A 200 -9.62 -21.71 -7.79
N GLY A 201 -10.65 -21.15 -7.20
CA GLY A 201 -11.96 -21.03 -7.81
C GLY A 201 -11.97 -20.02 -8.96
#